data_6b7ccc8bf3eac8798c6b3551f0b0d906
#
_entry.id   6b7ccc8bf3eac8798c6b3551f0b0d906
#
_cell.length_a   1.000
_cell.length_b   1.000
_cell.length_c   1.000
_cell.angle_alpha   90.00
_cell.angle_beta   90.00
_cell.angle_gamma   90.00
#
_symmetry.space_group_name_H-M   'P 1'
#
loop_
_entity.id
_entity.type
_entity.pdbx_description
1 polymer ?
#
loop_
_entity_poly.entity_id
_entity_poly.type
_entity_poly.pdbx_seq_one_letter_code
_entity_poly.pdbx_strand_id
1 'polypeptide(L)'
;MSVATRDLETVTAQEVLAYAVDRFHPRLKMACSFQKEESVLLHMLTETCPDPRVFMIDTGVLFPETLQTWKRFEERFGVSIEVIDARSPDEPWTMTRCCGEAKIDALERGLIDVDAWISGIRREQGPTRAGAAKLEHDSRRGIWKVNPLADWSEKDLWRYIFEHDLPYHPLHDQGYASIGCAPCTAPGSGREGRWAGLDKTECGIHE
;
A
#
# COMPACT_ATOMS: atom_id res chain seq x y z
N MET A 1 -19.34 6.71 -25.40
CA MET A 1 -20.36 7.17 -24.44
C MET A 1 -19.61 7.75 -23.25
N SER A 2 -19.76 9.06 -23.00
CA SER A 2 -19.15 9.72 -21.85
C SER A 2 -19.87 9.20 -20.60
N VAL A 3 -19.22 8.33 -19.83
CA VAL A 3 -19.66 7.97 -18.50
C VAL A 3 -19.45 9.22 -17.64
N ALA A 4 -20.53 9.76 -17.10
CA ALA A 4 -20.45 10.83 -16.11
C ALA A 4 -19.47 10.36 -15.03
N THR A 5 -18.37 11.09 -14.86
CA THR A 5 -17.36 10.81 -13.87
C THR A 5 -18.03 10.97 -12.51
N ARG A 6 -18.38 9.83 -11.86
CA ARG A 6 -18.88 9.87 -10.49
C ARG A 6 -17.83 10.57 -9.65
N ASP A 7 -18.23 11.55 -8.87
CA ASP A 7 -17.32 12.22 -7.95
C ASP A 7 -16.94 11.25 -6.83
N LEU A 8 -15.81 10.55 -6.99
CA LEU A 8 -15.35 9.55 -6.04
C LEU A 8 -14.89 10.17 -4.71
N GLU A 9 -14.66 11.48 -4.67
CA GLU A 9 -14.24 12.14 -3.44
C GLU A 9 -15.32 12.14 -2.34
N THR A 10 -16.59 12.05 -2.73
CA THR A 10 -17.73 12.11 -1.82
C THR A 10 -18.29 10.76 -1.38
N VAL A 11 -17.75 9.66 -1.91
CA VAL A 11 -18.25 8.30 -1.62
C VAL A 11 -17.34 7.55 -0.63
N THR A 12 -17.84 6.46 -0.08
CA THR A 12 -17.11 5.62 0.88
C THR A 12 -15.93 4.88 0.25
N ALA A 13 -15.00 4.38 1.06
CA ALA A 13 -13.87 3.58 0.60
C ALA A 13 -14.34 2.29 -0.12
N GLN A 14 -15.40 1.65 0.38
CA GLN A 14 -16.00 0.47 -0.23
C GLN A 14 -16.58 0.80 -1.62
N GLU A 15 -17.25 1.94 -1.77
CA GLU A 15 -17.79 2.36 -3.07
C GLU A 15 -16.68 2.71 -4.07
N VAL A 16 -15.56 3.29 -3.60
CA VAL A 16 -14.36 3.51 -4.45
C VAL A 16 -13.78 2.18 -4.92
N LEU A 17 -13.67 1.18 -4.03
CA LEU A 17 -13.19 -0.16 -4.40
C LEU A 17 -14.14 -0.85 -5.37
N ALA A 18 -15.45 -0.80 -5.13
CA ALA A 18 -16.45 -1.37 -6.03
C ALA A 18 -16.37 -0.75 -7.42
N TYR A 19 -16.22 0.58 -7.51
CA TYR A 19 -15.99 1.26 -8.78
C TYR A 19 -14.70 0.79 -9.47
N ALA A 20 -13.60 0.67 -8.71
CA ALA A 20 -12.32 0.24 -9.28
C ALA A 20 -12.37 -1.20 -9.79
N VAL A 21 -13.02 -2.10 -9.06
CA VAL A 21 -13.24 -3.50 -9.47
C VAL A 21 -14.10 -3.55 -10.72
N ASP A 22 -15.25 -2.89 -10.75
CA ASP A 22 -16.16 -2.86 -11.92
C ASP A 22 -15.44 -2.32 -13.17
N ARG A 23 -14.59 -1.32 -12.99
CA ARG A 23 -13.97 -0.60 -14.10
C ARG A 23 -12.70 -1.25 -14.64
N PHE A 24 -11.89 -1.86 -13.75
CA PHE A 24 -10.52 -2.27 -14.09
C PHE A 24 -10.23 -3.76 -13.89
N HIS A 25 -11.01 -4.52 -13.12
CA HIS A 25 -10.76 -5.96 -12.98
C HIS A 25 -10.97 -6.69 -14.32
N PRO A 26 -10.12 -7.65 -14.72
CA PRO A 26 -8.99 -8.23 -13.98
C PRO A 26 -7.64 -7.48 -14.11
N ARG A 27 -7.64 -6.28 -14.71
CA ARG A 27 -6.43 -5.45 -14.90
C ARG A 27 -6.24 -4.45 -13.74
N LEU A 28 -6.63 -4.88 -12.51
CA LEU A 28 -6.48 -4.17 -11.26
C LEU A 28 -5.60 -5.00 -10.32
N LYS A 29 -4.56 -4.39 -9.73
CA LYS A 29 -3.75 -5.01 -8.67
C LYS A 29 -3.69 -4.13 -7.42
N MET A 30 -3.55 -4.74 -6.26
CA MET A 30 -3.26 -4.04 -5.01
C MET A 30 -1.79 -4.23 -4.63
N ALA A 31 -1.08 -3.12 -4.37
CA ALA A 31 0.25 -3.16 -3.76
C ALA A 31 0.11 -3.29 -2.24
N CYS A 32 0.71 -4.32 -1.64
CA CYS A 32 0.61 -4.62 -0.21
C CYS A 32 1.96 -4.45 0.49
N SER A 33 2.01 -3.62 1.52
CA SER A 33 3.17 -3.40 2.38
C SER A 33 2.98 -3.92 3.81
N PHE A 34 1.85 -4.57 4.08
CA PHE A 34 1.46 -5.20 5.34
C PHE A 34 1.32 -4.23 6.53
N GLN A 35 1.11 -2.95 6.27
CA GLN A 35 0.75 -1.99 7.31
C GLN A 35 -0.76 -2.06 7.60
N LYS A 36 -1.22 -1.26 8.53
CA LYS A 36 -2.63 -1.21 8.96
C LYS A 36 -3.60 -0.85 7.84
N GLU A 37 -3.17 0.00 6.90
CA GLU A 37 -3.97 0.37 5.73
C GLU A 37 -4.30 -0.83 4.84
N GLU A 38 -3.31 -1.68 4.60
CA GLU A 38 -3.51 -2.86 3.74
C GLU A 38 -4.36 -3.94 4.40
N SER A 39 -4.41 -4.00 5.74
CA SER A 39 -5.34 -4.87 6.45
C SER A 39 -6.79 -4.50 6.14
N VAL A 40 -7.11 -3.20 6.21
CA VAL A 40 -8.43 -2.67 5.90
C VAL A 40 -8.76 -2.87 4.41
N LEU A 41 -7.82 -2.51 3.52
CA LEU A 41 -8.02 -2.61 2.08
C LEU A 41 -8.22 -4.05 1.61
N LEU A 42 -7.45 -5.01 2.13
CA LEU A 42 -7.61 -6.43 1.78
C LEU A 42 -8.97 -6.95 2.21
N HIS A 43 -9.42 -6.63 3.43
CA HIS A 43 -10.74 -7.01 3.89
C HIS A 43 -11.84 -6.49 2.94
N MET A 44 -11.85 -5.19 2.68
CA MET A 44 -12.84 -4.59 1.78
C MET A 44 -12.75 -5.13 0.34
N LEU A 45 -11.53 -5.36 -0.14
CA LEU A 45 -11.31 -5.84 -1.51
C LEU A 45 -11.79 -7.28 -1.68
N THR A 46 -11.56 -8.16 -0.71
CA THR A 46 -12.03 -9.55 -0.76
C THR A 46 -13.55 -9.68 -0.66
N GLU A 47 -14.22 -8.73 -0.01
CA GLU A 47 -15.69 -8.65 -0.02
C GLU A 47 -16.26 -8.19 -1.37
N THR A 48 -15.47 -7.44 -2.15
CA THR A 48 -15.91 -6.81 -3.39
C THR A 48 -15.46 -7.57 -4.63
N CYS A 49 -14.29 -8.22 -4.58
CA CYS A 49 -13.65 -8.92 -5.69
C CYS A 49 -13.37 -10.38 -5.30
N PRO A 50 -13.98 -11.38 -5.99
CA PRO A 50 -13.77 -12.80 -5.66
C PRO A 50 -12.35 -13.30 -5.92
N ASP A 51 -11.62 -12.67 -6.83
CA ASP A 51 -10.26 -13.06 -7.23
C ASP A 51 -9.35 -11.82 -7.27
N PRO A 52 -9.03 -11.23 -6.09
CA PRO A 52 -8.22 -10.03 -6.01
C PRO A 52 -6.75 -10.34 -6.33
N ARG A 53 -6.16 -9.57 -7.23
CA ARG A 53 -4.74 -9.65 -7.56
C ARG A 53 -3.96 -8.74 -6.62
N VAL A 54 -3.10 -9.33 -5.79
CA VAL A 54 -2.31 -8.63 -4.78
C VAL A 54 -0.84 -8.95 -4.98
N PHE A 55 0.04 -7.96 -4.83
CA PHE A 55 1.48 -8.18 -4.85
C PHE A 55 2.19 -7.41 -3.75
N MET A 56 3.35 -7.91 -3.36
CA MET A 56 4.29 -7.25 -2.47
C MET A 56 5.66 -7.10 -3.13
N ILE A 57 6.46 -6.16 -2.63
CA ILE A 57 7.85 -5.98 -3.04
C ILE A 57 8.77 -6.47 -1.91
N ASP A 58 9.52 -7.55 -2.18
CA ASP A 58 10.54 -8.03 -1.26
C ASP A 58 11.88 -7.34 -1.52
N THR A 59 12.31 -6.53 -0.57
CA THR A 59 13.60 -5.83 -0.62
C THR A 59 14.75 -6.65 -0.02
N GLY A 60 14.47 -7.85 0.52
CA GLY A 60 15.43 -8.68 1.23
C GLY A 60 15.82 -8.19 2.63
N VAL A 61 15.28 -7.05 3.06
CA VAL A 61 15.56 -6.41 4.36
C VAL A 61 14.27 -6.00 5.09
N LEU A 62 13.21 -6.76 4.88
CA LEU A 62 11.96 -6.60 5.61
C LEU A 62 12.12 -7.08 7.07
N PHE A 63 11.28 -6.59 7.96
CA PHE A 63 11.21 -7.13 9.32
C PHE A 63 10.71 -8.59 9.30
N PRO A 64 11.18 -9.47 10.22
CA PRO A 64 10.60 -10.80 10.39
C PRO A 64 9.08 -10.75 10.67
N GLU A 65 8.63 -9.73 11.38
CA GLU A 65 7.22 -9.48 11.68
C GLU A 65 6.41 -9.15 10.41
N THR A 66 7.03 -8.51 9.41
CA THR A 66 6.39 -8.28 8.10
C THR A 66 6.09 -9.62 7.41
N LEU A 67 7.03 -10.57 7.45
CA LEU A 67 6.86 -11.90 6.85
C LEU A 67 5.80 -12.73 7.61
N GLN A 68 5.69 -12.56 8.93
CA GLN A 68 4.64 -13.18 9.73
C GLN A 68 3.27 -12.56 9.42
N THR A 69 3.21 -11.23 9.28
CA THR A 69 1.98 -10.52 8.93
C THR A 69 1.50 -10.91 7.54
N TRP A 70 2.41 -11.09 6.58
CA TRP A 70 2.08 -11.60 5.25
C TRP A 70 1.31 -12.94 5.34
N LYS A 71 1.86 -13.94 6.03
CA LYS A 71 1.20 -15.25 6.21
C LYS A 71 -0.18 -15.12 6.85
N ARG A 72 -0.28 -14.30 7.91
CA ARG A 72 -1.57 -14.03 8.57
C ARG A 72 -2.59 -13.37 7.65
N PHE A 73 -2.14 -12.51 6.72
CA PHE A 73 -3.02 -11.88 5.73
C PHE A 73 -3.51 -12.92 4.71
N GLU A 74 -2.63 -13.76 4.17
CA GLU A 74 -3.05 -14.82 3.26
C GLU A 74 -4.05 -15.79 3.91
N GLU A 75 -3.78 -16.21 5.15
CA GLU A 75 -4.66 -17.07 5.93
C GLU A 75 -6.02 -16.41 6.22
N ARG A 76 -6.02 -15.17 6.64
CA ARG A 76 -7.24 -14.45 7.05
C ARG A 76 -8.14 -14.06 5.89
N PHE A 77 -7.54 -13.65 4.78
CA PHE A 77 -8.26 -13.10 3.63
C PHE A 77 -8.43 -14.11 2.49
N GLY A 78 -7.79 -15.28 2.56
CA GLY A 78 -7.88 -16.31 1.51
C GLY A 78 -7.26 -15.89 0.19
N VAL A 79 -6.26 -14.99 0.21
CA VAL A 79 -5.58 -14.47 -0.97
C VAL A 79 -4.19 -15.08 -1.12
N SER A 80 -3.69 -15.14 -2.35
CA SER A 80 -2.28 -15.40 -2.64
C SER A 80 -1.61 -14.11 -3.06
N ILE A 81 -0.52 -13.75 -2.38
CA ILE A 81 0.19 -12.49 -2.62
C ILE A 81 1.43 -12.75 -3.47
N GLU A 82 1.44 -12.21 -4.68
CA GLU A 82 2.57 -12.28 -5.61
C GLU A 82 3.78 -11.56 -5.03
N VAL A 83 4.96 -12.19 -5.03
CA VAL A 83 6.20 -11.60 -4.55
C VAL A 83 7.01 -11.06 -5.71
N ILE A 84 7.27 -9.76 -5.70
CA ILE A 84 8.16 -9.10 -6.66
C ILE A 84 9.50 -8.86 -5.97
N ASP A 85 10.52 -9.56 -6.39
CA ASP A 85 11.87 -9.47 -5.83
C ASP A 85 12.56 -8.16 -6.24
N ALA A 86 12.90 -7.32 -5.29
CA ALA A 86 13.67 -6.08 -5.48
C ALA A 86 15.13 -6.21 -4.98
N ARG A 87 15.58 -7.43 -4.63
CA ARG A 87 16.98 -7.68 -4.25
C ARG A 87 17.86 -7.62 -5.49
N SER A 88 19.02 -7.00 -5.37
CA SER A 88 20.07 -7.07 -6.37
C SER A 88 21.18 -8.00 -5.89
N PRO A 89 21.49 -9.10 -6.60
CA PRO A 89 22.58 -10.00 -6.21
C PRO A 89 23.95 -9.32 -6.25
N ASP A 90 24.11 -8.36 -7.15
CA ASP A 90 25.39 -7.66 -7.38
C ASP A 90 25.56 -6.40 -6.53
N GLU A 91 24.49 -5.96 -5.89
CA GLU A 91 24.44 -4.73 -5.11
C GLU A 91 23.78 -4.96 -3.75
N PRO A 92 24.54 -5.21 -2.67
CA PRO A 92 23.98 -5.38 -1.35
C PRO A 92 23.22 -4.13 -0.91
N TRP A 93 22.17 -4.34 -0.14
CA TRP A 93 21.36 -3.26 0.39
C TRP A 93 22.22 -2.21 1.12
N THR A 94 21.97 -0.93 0.86
CA THR A 94 22.54 0.20 1.62
C THR A 94 21.42 1.19 1.94
N MET A 95 21.57 1.98 3.01
CA MET A 95 20.60 3.01 3.39
C MET A 95 20.34 4.03 2.26
N THR A 96 21.36 4.36 1.49
CA THR A 96 21.26 5.30 0.36
C THR A 96 20.55 4.70 -0.86
N ARG A 97 20.52 3.37 -0.97
CA ARG A 97 19.83 2.63 -2.04
C ARG A 97 18.46 2.12 -1.63
N CYS A 98 18.08 2.24 -0.35
CA CYS A 98 16.74 1.92 0.11
C CYS A 98 15.71 2.82 -0.60
N CYS A 99 14.69 2.21 -1.17
CA CYS A 99 13.68 2.92 -1.98
C CYS A 99 14.28 3.64 -3.22
N GLY A 100 15.40 3.16 -3.74
CA GLY A 100 15.98 3.60 -5.00
C GLY A 100 15.42 2.84 -6.21
N GLU A 101 16.17 2.87 -7.30
CA GLU A 101 15.78 2.32 -8.60
C GLU A 101 15.27 0.88 -8.53
N ALA A 102 15.96 -0.01 -7.82
CA ALA A 102 15.55 -1.42 -7.71
C ALA A 102 14.12 -1.62 -7.16
N LYS A 103 13.70 -0.76 -6.23
CA LYS A 103 12.33 -0.83 -5.70
C LYS A 103 11.32 -0.22 -6.67
N ILE A 104 11.70 0.80 -7.40
CA ILE A 104 10.86 1.40 -8.45
C ILE A 104 10.69 0.38 -9.59
N ASP A 105 11.77 -0.25 -10.06
CA ASP A 105 11.71 -1.29 -11.07
C ASP A 105 10.87 -2.51 -10.64
N ALA A 106 10.93 -2.86 -9.34
CA ALA A 106 10.08 -3.91 -8.80
C ALA A 106 8.60 -3.50 -8.83
N LEU A 107 8.28 -2.24 -8.51
CA LEU A 107 6.92 -1.72 -8.66
C LEU A 107 6.45 -1.79 -10.12
N GLU A 108 7.27 -1.33 -11.07
CA GLU A 108 6.94 -1.39 -12.51
C GLU A 108 6.66 -2.83 -12.96
N ARG A 109 7.47 -3.80 -12.50
CA ARG A 109 7.23 -5.23 -12.78
C ARG A 109 5.92 -5.74 -12.16
N GLY A 110 5.60 -5.32 -10.93
CA GLY A 110 4.34 -5.67 -10.26
C GLY A 110 3.12 -5.09 -10.98
N LEU A 111 3.30 -3.97 -11.68
CA LEU A 111 2.24 -3.25 -12.40
C LEU A 111 2.19 -3.58 -13.91
N ILE A 112 2.95 -4.57 -14.37
CA ILE A 112 2.78 -5.07 -15.74
C ILE A 112 1.35 -5.61 -15.88
N ASP A 113 0.73 -5.36 -17.05
CA ASP A 113 -0.61 -5.84 -17.41
C ASP A 113 -1.77 -5.32 -16.55
N VAL A 114 -1.63 -4.14 -15.93
CA VAL A 114 -2.73 -3.48 -15.22
C VAL A 114 -3.11 -2.15 -15.86
N ASP A 115 -4.36 -1.76 -15.69
CA ASP A 115 -4.87 -0.42 -16.03
C ASP A 115 -5.01 0.46 -14.78
N ALA A 116 -5.02 -0.18 -13.59
CA ALA A 116 -5.08 0.51 -12.32
C ALA A 116 -4.42 -0.30 -11.19
N TRP A 117 -4.00 0.44 -10.14
CA TRP A 117 -3.50 -0.17 -8.92
C TRP A 117 -4.05 0.51 -7.66
N ILE A 118 -4.22 -0.27 -6.60
CA ILE A 118 -4.74 0.18 -5.31
C ILE A 118 -3.57 0.41 -4.37
N SER A 119 -3.58 1.54 -3.66
CA SER A 119 -2.58 1.88 -2.64
C SER A 119 -3.22 2.31 -1.32
N GLY A 120 -2.50 2.13 -0.20
CA GLY A 120 -2.92 2.53 1.14
C GLY A 120 -2.59 3.99 1.49
N ILE A 121 -2.54 4.89 0.51
CA ILE A 121 -2.26 6.31 0.77
C ILE A 121 -3.44 6.97 1.47
N ARG A 122 -3.14 7.77 2.50
CA ARG A 122 -4.07 8.67 3.20
C ARG A 122 -3.49 10.08 3.29
N ARG A 123 -4.35 11.08 3.17
CA ARG A 123 -3.95 12.51 3.25
C ARG A 123 -3.31 12.85 4.59
N GLU A 124 -3.77 12.23 5.67
CA GLU A 124 -3.27 12.45 7.03
C GLU A 124 -1.83 11.96 7.24
N GLN A 125 -1.29 11.11 6.36
CA GLN A 125 0.06 10.53 6.52
C GLN A 125 1.20 11.54 6.38
N GLY A 126 0.95 12.73 5.84
CA GLY A 126 1.93 13.82 5.76
C GLY A 126 1.66 14.81 4.62
N PRO A 127 2.42 15.91 4.60
CA PRO A 127 2.23 17.00 3.62
C PRO A 127 2.34 16.55 2.16
N THR A 128 3.23 15.59 1.86
CA THR A 128 3.42 15.05 0.50
C THR A 128 2.21 14.29 -0.02
N ARG A 129 1.30 13.87 0.89
CA ARG A 129 0.11 13.09 0.57
C ARG A 129 -1.20 13.87 0.74
N ALA A 130 -1.13 15.10 1.26
CA ALA A 130 -2.32 15.91 1.57
C ALA A 130 -3.24 16.15 0.37
N GLY A 131 -2.70 16.14 -0.84
CA GLY A 131 -3.45 16.33 -2.09
C GLY A 131 -3.88 15.02 -2.78
N ALA A 132 -3.67 13.83 -2.18
CA ALA A 132 -4.01 12.57 -2.82
C ALA A 132 -5.51 12.47 -3.12
N ALA A 133 -5.87 12.22 -4.38
CA ALA A 133 -7.24 11.94 -4.77
C ALA A 133 -7.59 10.46 -4.58
N LYS A 134 -8.87 10.14 -4.38
CA LYS A 134 -9.35 8.74 -4.31
C LYS A 134 -9.13 8.00 -5.63
N LEU A 135 -9.15 8.71 -6.74
CA LEU A 135 -8.75 8.20 -8.06
C LEU A 135 -7.90 9.25 -8.75
N GLU A 136 -6.68 8.92 -9.11
CA GLU A 136 -5.76 9.81 -9.81
C GLU A 136 -5.10 9.10 -11.00
N HIS A 137 -4.82 9.84 -12.07
CA HIS A 137 -4.08 9.30 -13.19
C HIS A 137 -2.59 9.40 -12.90
N ASP A 138 -1.92 8.25 -12.82
CA ASP A 138 -0.47 8.16 -12.72
C ASP A 138 0.12 8.41 -14.12
N SER A 139 0.44 9.66 -14.40
CA SER A 139 0.92 10.08 -15.75
C SER A 139 2.29 9.48 -16.10
N ARG A 140 3.10 9.13 -15.09
CA ARG A 140 4.40 8.49 -15.30
C ARG A 140 4.23 7.08 -15.88
N ARG A 141 3.20 6.35 -15.40
CA ARG A 141 2.93 4.97 -15.76
C ARG A 141 1.82 4.82 -16.81
N GLY A 142 1.04 5.85 -17.04
CA GLY A 142 -0.10 5.82 -17.95
C GLY A 142 -1.27 4.98 -17.47
N ILE A 143 -1.36 4.72 -16.16
CA ILE A 143 -2.40 3.92 -15.50
C ILE A 143 -3.10 4.72 -14.40
N TRP A 144 -4.17 4.17 -13.85
CA TRP A 144 -4.88 4.79 -12.73
C TRP A 144 -4.34 4.32 -11.39
N LYS A 145 -4.32 5.22 -10.41
CA LYS A 145 -4.02 4.92 -9.02
C LYS A 145 -5.25 5.18 -8.18
N VAL A 146 -5.62 4.20 -7.38
CA VAL A 146 -6.82 4.18 -6.56
C VAL A 146 -6.39 4.22 -5.09
N ASN A 147 -6.81 5.25 -4.37
CA ASN A 147 -6.51 5.46 -2.96
C ASN A 147 -7.82 5.47 -2.15
N PRO A 148 -8.44 4.32 -1.89
CA PRO A 148 -9.80 4.28 -1.31
C PRO A 148 -9.86 4.91 0.08
N LEU A 149 -8.77 4.86 0.83
CA LEU A 149 -8.63 5.38 2.18
C LEU A 149 -8.10 6.83 2.24
N ALA A 150 -8.06 7.56 1.11
CA ALA A 150 -7.42 8.88 1.04
C ALA A 150 -7.91 9.87 2.11
N ASP A 151 -9.19 9.85 2.44
CA ASP A 151 -9.83 10.73 3.44
C ASP A 151 -9.96 10.11 4.84
N TRP A 152 -9.45 8.89 5.06
CA TRP A 152 -9.53 8.22 6.36
C TRP A 152 -8.50 8.77 7.34
N SER A 153 -8.95 9.00 8.59
CA SER A 153 -8.07 9.26 9.72
C SER A 153 -7.43 7.96 10.26
N GLU A 154 -6.38 8.10 11.04
CA GLU A 154 -5.80 6.96 11.77
C GLU A 154 -6.80 6.33 12.73
N LYS A 155 -7.65 7.16 13.34
CA LYS A 155 -8.74 6.70 14.20
C LYS A 155 -9.75 5.84 13.45
N ASP A 156 -10.08 6.18 12.21
CA ASP A 156 -11.00 5.40 11.37
C ASP A 156 -10.41 4.03 11.04
N LEU A 157 -9.10 3.97 10.72
CA LEU A 157 -8.40 2.71 10.49
C LEU A 157 -8.47 1.78 11.69
N TRP A 158 -8.06 2.27 12.87
CA TRP A 158 -8.03 1.45 14.08
C TRP A 158 -9.43 1.02 14.50
N ARG A 159 -10.43 1.91 14.40
CA ARG A 159 -11.82 1.54 14.63
C ARG A 159 -12.23 0.36 13.73
N TYR A 160 -11.98 0.46 12.43
CA TYR A 160 -12.34 -0.58 11.47
C TYR A 160 -11.60 -1.91 11.74
N ILE A 161 -10.30 -1.86 12.03
CA ILE A 161 -9.50 -3.03 12.36
C ILE A 161 -10.07 -3.78 13.58
N PHE A 162 -10.41 -3.06 14.64
CA PHE A 162 -10.94 -3.67 15.87
C PHE A 162 -12.40 -4.13 15.70
N GLU A 163 -13.23 -3.40 14.99
CA GLU A 163 -14.62 -3.80 14.69
C GLU A 163 -14.73 -5.10 13.89
N HIS A 164 -13.76 -5.35 13.01
CA HIS A 164 -13.73 -6.53 12.13
C HIS A 164 -12.70 -7.61 12.56
N ASP A 165 -12.06 -7.46 13.71
CA ASP A 165 -11.02 -8.36 14.22
C ASP A 165 -9.97 -8.69 13.15
N LEU A 166 -9.40 -7.66 12.52
CA LEU A 166 -8.46 -7.82 11.43
C LEU A 166 -7.01 -7.96 11.93
N PRO A 167 -6.20 -8.82 11.31
CA PRO A 167 -4.78 -8.89 11.62
C PRO A 167 -4.07 -7.60 11.18
N TYR A 168 -3.15 -7.13 11.99
CA TYR A 168 -2.28 -6.00 11.68
C TYR A 168 -0.84 -6.29 12.07
N HIS A 169 0.08 -5.46 11.60
CA HIS A 169 1.51 -5.64 11.84
C HIS A 169 1.87 -5.38 13.31
N PRO A 170 2.49 -6.35 14.03
CA PRO A 170 2.67 -6.26 15.50
C PRO A 170 3.63 -5.15 15.94
N LEU A 171 4.48 -4.62 15.06
CA LEU A 171 5.32 -3.47 15.39
C LEU A 171 4.51 -2.19 15.67
N HIS A 172 3.25 -2.11 15.24
CA HIS A 172 2.38 -0.99 15.64
C HIS A 172 2.21 -0.93 17.17
N ASP A 173 2.11 -2.07 17.84
CA ASP A 173 2.04 -2.16 19.31
C ASP A 173 3.35 -1.77 20.00
N GLN A 174 4.45 -1.70 19.25
CA GLN A 174 5.78 -1.33 19.72
C GLN A 174 6.16 0.12 19.37
N GLY A 175 5.17 0.94 18.99
CA GLY A 175 5.37 2.36 18.71
C GLY A 175 5.85 2.69 17.29
N TYR A 176 5.76 1.75 16.35
CA TYR A 176 6.05 2.03 14.94
C TYR A 176 4.77 2.52 14.24
N ALA A 177 4.60 3.82 14.11
CA ALA A 177 3.42 4.38 13.43
C ALA A 177 3.42 4.12 11.90
N SER A 178 4.62 4.02 11.28
CA SER A 178 4.79 3.67 9.87
C SER A 178 5.93 2.65 9.73
N ILE A 179 5.70 1.59 8.96
CA ILE A 179 6.62 0.46 8.82
C ILE A 179 7.11 0.36 7.37
N GLY A 180 8.39 0.09 7.21
CA GLY A 180 9.04 -0.17 5.92
C GLY A 180 10.12 -1.22 6.07
N CYS A 181 11.26 -1.04 5.38
CA CYS A 181 12.42 -1.93 5.55
C CYS A 181 13.05 -1.75 6.95
N ALA A 182 13.51 -2.84 7.56
CA ALA A 182 14.06 -2.82 8.91
C ALA A 182 15.19 -1.80 9.11
N PRO A 183 16.18 -1.69 8.20
CA PRO A 183 17.30 -0.76 8.44
C PRO A 183 16.94 0.73 8.37
N CYS A 184 15.79 1.10 7.82
CA CYS A 184 15.40 2.50 7.66
C CYS A 184 14.06 2.83 8.38
N THR A 185 13.71 2.04 9.38
CA THR A 185 12.48 2.22 10.15
C THR A 185 12.75 2.07 11.63
N ALA A 186 12.35 3.06 12.41
CA ALA A 186 12.42 3.09 13.87
C ALA A 186 11.04 3.45 14.46
N PRO A 187 10.80 3.22 15.75
CA PRO A 187 9.63 3.75 16.45
C PRO A 187 9.55 5.27 16.32
N GLY A 188 8.34 5.82 16.22
CA GLY A 188 8.10 7.25 16.11
C GLY A 188 6.67 7.58 15.71
N SER A 189 6.29 8.84 15.83
CA SER A 189 4.95 9.33 15.46
C SER A 189 4.84 9.52 13.94
N GLY A 190 3.69 9.23 13.38
CA GLY A 190 3.43 9.42 11.96
C GLY A 190 4.48 8.73 11.08
N ARG A 191 5.26 9.50 10.33
CA ARG A 191 6.36 9.00 9.48
C ARG A 191 7.75 9.40 9.98
N GLU A 192 7.88 9.98 11.16
CA GLU A 192 9.16 10.43 11.74
C GLU A 192 10.17 9.30 11.93
N GLY A 193 9.70 8.08 12.22
CA GLY A 193 10.52 6.88 12.32
C GLY A 193 11.07 6.36 10.98
N ARG A 194 10.66 6.94 9.84
CA ARG A 194 11.12 6.55 8.51
C ARG A 194 12.32 7.38 8.10
N TRP A 195 13.37 6.71 7.60
CA TRP A 195 14.60 7.35 7.09
C TRP A 195 15.28 8.30 8.09
N ALA A 196 15.21 8.01 9.39
CA ALA A 196 15.80 8.83 10.42
C ALA A 196 17.30 9.11 10.12
N GLY A 197 17.68 10.40 10.08
CA GLY A 197 19.04 10.85 9.73
C GLY A 197 19.32 10.98 8.23
N LEU A 198 18.32 10.80 7.37
CA LEU A 198 18.40 11.04 5.93
C LEU A 198 17.51 12.22 5.53
N ASP A 199 17.95 12.98 4.53
CA ASP A 199 17.13 14.02 3.89
C ASP A 199 16.14 13.37 2.90
N LYS A 200 15.19 12.61 3.46
CA LYS A 200 14.17 11.87 2.70
C LYS A 200 12.86 11.82 3.48
N THR A 201 11.77 12.15 2.81
CA THR A 201 10.43 12.22 3.39
C THR A 201 9.43 11.24 2.77
N GLU A 202 9.76 10.68 1.58
CA GLU A 202 8.87 9.77 0.87
C GLU A 202 9.63 8.58 0.26
N CYS A 203 8.91 7.51 -0.02
CA CYS A 203 9.41 6.36 -0.77
C CYS A 203 9.22 6.66 -2.27
N GLY A 204 10.26 6.47 -3.09
CA GLY A 204 10.22 6.77 -4.53
C GLY A 204 9.14 6.05 -5.34
N ILE A 205 8.40 5.11 -4.76
CA ILE A 205 7.25 4.49 -5.42
C ILE A 205 6.00 5.38 -5.48
N HIS A 206 5.98 6.47 -4.73
CA HIS A 206 4.85 7.41 -4.66
C HIS A 206 5.22 8.83 -5.15
N GLU A 207 6.43 8.99 -5.69
CA GLU A 207 6.93 10.23 -6.31
C GLU A 207 6.55 10.30 -7.80
#